data_19d92e490bb07e8ca24e7add4d6e1090
#
_entry.id   19d92e490bb07e8ca24e7add4d6e1090
#
_cell.length_a   1.000
_cell.length_b   1.000
_cell.length_c   1.000
_cell.angle_alpha   90.00
_cell.angle_beta   90.00
_cell.angle_gamma   90.00
#
_symmetry.space_group_name_H-M   'P 1'
#
loop_
_entity.id
_entity.type
_entity.pdbx_description
1 polymer ?
#
loop_
_entity_poly.entity_id
_entity_poly.type
_entity_poly.pdbx_seq_one_letter_code
_entity_poly.pdbx_strand_id
1 'polypeptide(L)'
;MRADDLRRMPGGEHTWTDGRLFLKPVGCIPEHAWVCEVYANWTATHVRVPEPVMPRGPSGIGWSCDGWGAQLLIQGRDTQPGELDKIREASDAFHACVRDLPRPAFMDDRDDPWAFGDRLAWEGIEPEGDEVTLAVIERLRKHLAPVSAPPQVIHGDILPNVMLTDGHVPTVIDWPPYFRPAGLANAIAATDAVTFRGAPLSLLEEWSSGDDWNQLLVRALLYRLGPTGIFAIRNRLMGSLVTHVERVAPVVDAILAR
;
A
#
# COMPACT_ATOMS: atom_id res chain seq x y z
N MET A 1 18.49 -15.47 -19.06
CA MET A 1 18.84 -15.21 -17.65
C MET A 1 19.38 -16.51 -17.09
N ARG A 2 20.54 -16.51 -16.46
CA ARG A 2 21.11 -17.66 -15.76
C ARG A 2 20.87 -17.48 -14.27
N ALA A 3 20.65 -18.55 -13.52
CA ALA A 3 20.43 -18.48 -12.08
C ALA A 3 21.60 -17.85 -11.32
N ASP A 4 22.82 -18.06 -11.80
CA ASP A 4 24.05 -17.53 -11.22
C ASP A 4 24.19 -16.00 -11.33
N ASP A 5 23.41 -15.34 -12.20
CA ASP A 5 23.43 -13.89 -12.38
C ASP A 5 22.48 -13.16 -11.39
N LEU A 6 21.66 -13.92 -10.65
CA LEU A 6 20.66 -13.36 -9.74
C LEU A 6 21.27 -13.02 -8.39
N ARG A 7 20.97 -11.81 -7.91
CA ARG A 7 21.27 -11.33 -6.55
C ARG A 7 20.01 -10.90 -5.85
N ARG A 8 19.93 -11.17 -4.54
CA ARG A 8 18.82 -10.76 -3.71
C ARG A 8 18.82 -9.23 -3.56
N MET A 9 17.64 -8.62 -3.66
CA MET A 9 17.48 -7.18 -3.42
C MET A 9 17.34 -6.91 -1.92
N PRO A 10 17.93 -5.83 -1.39
CA PRO A 10 17.65 -5.36 -0.04
C PRO A 10 16.23 -4.81 0.04
N GLY A 11 15.57 -5.01 1.17
CA GLY A 11 14.27 -4.40 1.48
C GLY A 11 13.01 -5.16 1.02
N GLY A 12 13.13 -6.16 0.17
CA GLY A 12 12.00 -7.01 -0.25
C GLY A 12 12.14 -8.46 0.20
N GLU A 13 11.10 -9.06 0.75
CA GLU A 13 11.09 -10.50 0.97
C GLU A 13 11.08 -11.22 -0.37
N HIS A 14 12.09 -12.07 -0.60
CA HIS A 14 12.20 -12.91 -1.81
C HIS A 14 12.26 -12.15 -3.15
N THR A 15 12.79 -10.93 -3.18
CA THR A 15 12.98 -10.18 -4.44
C THR A 15 14.41 -10.32 -4.97
N TRP A 16 14.55 -10.39 -6.30
CA TRP A 16 15.82 -10.66 -6.98
C TRP A 16 16.02 -9.73 -8.16
N THR A 17 17.28 -9.57 -8.56
CA THR A 17 17.67 -8.83 -9.76
C THR A 17 18.88 -9.45 -10.45
N ASP A 18 18.93 -9.34 -11.77
CA ASP A 18 20.12 -9.57 -12.59
C ASP A 18 20.84 -8.24 -12.96
N GLY A 19 20.40 -7.12 -12.36
CA GLY A 19 20.90 -5.77 -12.65
C GLY A 19 20.10 -5.03 -13.74
N ARG A 20 19.22 -5.73 -14.47
CA ARG A 20 18.32 -5.20 -15.47
C ARG A 20 16.85 -5.43 -15.11
N LEU A 21 16.55 -6.61 -14.62
CA LEU A 21 15.20 -7.02 -14.21
C LEU A 21 15.08 -7.01 -12.69
N PHE A 22 13.92 -6.63 -12.22
CA PHE A 22 13.46 -6.87 -10.87
C PHE A 22 12.44 -8.02 -10.92
N LEU A 23 12.65 -9.03 -10.07
CA LEU A 23 11.84 -10.24 -9.99
C LEU A 23 11.21 -10.34 -8.60
N LYS A 24 9.91 -10.61 -8.55
CA LYS A 24 9.20 -10.86 -7.30
C LYS A 24 8.25 -12.05 -7.41
N PRO A 25 8.00 -12.78 -6.29
CA PRO A 25 6.95 -13.79 -6.28
C PRO A 25 5.57 -13.13 -6.47
N VAL A 26 4.68 -13.86 -7.14
CA VAL A 26 3.31 -13.44 -7.40
C VAL A 26 2.38 -14.14 -6.44
N GLY A 27 1.82 -13.42 -5.48
CA GLY A 27 0.86 -13.96 -4.50
C GLY A 27 -0.54 -14.14 -5.07
N CYS A 28 -0.98 -13.19 -5.91
CA CYS A 28 -2.28 -13.21 -6.58
C CYS A 28 -2.07 -12.99 -8.09
N ILE A 29 -2.24 -14.05 -8.89
CA ILE A 29 -2.02 -14.00 -10.35
C ILE A 29 -2.99 -13.01 -11.03
N PRO A 30 -4.31 -12.98 -10.74
CA PRO A 30 -5.22 -12.02 -11.36
C PRO A 30 -4.88 -10.56 -11.04
N GLU A 31 -4.49 -10.24 -9.79
CA GLU A 31 -4.04 -8.91 -9.39
C GLU A 31 -2.78 -8.51 -10.16
N HIS A 32 -1.77 -9.38 -10.14
CA HIS A 32 -0.51 -9.12 -10.85
C HIS A 32 -0.73 -8.87 -12.35
N ALA A 33 -1.54 -9.70 -12.98
CA ALA A 33 -1.84 -9.55 -14.41
C ALA A 33 -2.53 -8.22 -14.71
N TRP A 34 -3.51 -7.84 -13.88
CA TRP A 34 -4.22 -6.57 -14.03
C TRP A 34 -3.28 -5.36 -13.83
N VAL A 35 -2.44 -5.36 -12.79
CA VAL A 35 -1.46 -4.29 -12.55
C VAL A 35 -0.49 -4.17 -13.72
N CYS A 36 0.04 -5.29 -14.20
CA CYS A 36 0.96 -5.30 -15.35
C CYS A 36 0.29 -4.77 -16.62
N GLU A 37 -0.99 -5.10 -16.86
CA GLU A 37 -1.74 -4.58 -18.01
C GLU A 37 -1.90 -3.05 -17.92
N VAL A 38 -2.25 -2.52 -16.74
CA VAL A 38 -2.31 -1.06 -16.54
C VAL A 38 -0.93 -0.43 -16.76
N TYR A 39 0.12 -1.00 -16.22
CA TYR A 39 1.48 -0.46 -16.35
C TYR A 39 2.00 -0.53 -17.79
N ALA A 40 1.70 -1.59 -18.53
CA ALA A 40 2.08 -1.72 -19.94
C ALA A 40 1.42 -0.66 -20.84
N ASN A 41 0.26 -0.15 -20.42
CA ASN A 41 -0.48 0.91 -21.12
C ASN A 41 -0.30 2.30 -20.48
N TRP A 42 0.69 2.48 -19.60
CA TRP A 42 0.89 3.74 -18.89
C TRP A 42 1.41 4.84 -19.82
N THR A 43 0.67 5.94 -19.88
CA THR A 43 1.01 7.09 -20.74
C THR A 43 1.23 8.39 -19.98
N ALA A 44 1.03 8.39 -18.66
CA ALA A 44 1.18 9.60 -17.85
C ALA A 44 2.65 10.07 -17.79
N THR A 45 2.84 11.38 -17.77
CA THR A 45 4.17 12.02 -17.76
C THR A 45 4.54 12.64 -16.42
N HIS A 46 3.60 12.77 -15.48
CA HIS A 46 3.82 13.42 -14.18
C HIS A 46 4.26 12.43 -13.09
N VAL A 47 4.03 11.15 -13.33
CA VAL A 47 4.44 10.05 -12.46
C VAL A 47 4.75 8.85 -13.34
N ARG A 48 5.74 8.07 -12.95
CA ARG A 48 6.15 6.85 -13.64
C ARG A 48 5.69 5.62 -12.87
N VAL A 49 5.64 4.52 -13.56
CA VAL A 49 5.45 3.17 -12.98
C VAL A 49 6.51 2.22 -13.58
N PRO A 50 6.78 1.07 -12.95
CA PRO A 50 7.67 0.07 -13.52
C PRO A 50 7.15 -0.44 -14.87
N GLU A 51 8.05 -0.66 -15.82
CA GLU A 51 7.72 -1.34 -17.07
C GLU A 51 7.67 -2.85 -16.83
N PRO A 52 6.50 -3.50 -16.96
CA PRO A 52 6.39 -4.93 -16.76
C PRO A 52 7.01 -5.69 -17.93
N VAL A 53 7.58 -6.86 -17.63
CA VAL A 53 8.23 -7.69 -18.64
C VAL A 53 7.46 -8.99 -18.78
N MET A 54 6.89 -9.21 -19.96
CA MET A 54 6.18 -10.44 -20.28
C MET A 54 7.17 -11.59 -20.43
N PRO A 55 7.01 -12.70 -19.68
CA PRO A 55 7.90 -13.85 -19.80
C PRO A 55 7.77 -14.51 -21.17
N ARG A 56 8.90 -15.02 -21.66
CA ARG A 56 8.98 -15.80 -22.90
C ARG A 56 9.27 -17.25 -22.57
N GLY A 57 8.44 -18.18 -23.07
CA GLY A 57 8.64 -19.62 -22.89
C GLY A 57 7.38 -20.37 -22.54
N PRO A 58 7.43 -21.70 -22.51
CA PRO A 58 6.24 -22.55 -22.36
C PRO A 58 5.59 -22.47 -20.96
N SER A 59 6.34 -22.07 -19.92
CA SER A 59 5.82 -21.89 -18.56
C SER A 59 5.26 -20.48 -18.29
N GLY A 60 5.33 -19.57 -19.27
CA GLY A 60 4.80 -18.21 -19.13
C GLY A 60 3.28 -18.20 -19.33
N ILE A 61 2.55 -17.65 -18.34
CA ILE A 61 1.11 -17.43 -18.42
C ILE A 61 0.86 -15.93 -18.20
N GLY A 62 0.52 -15.22 -19.27
CA GLY A 62 0.35 -13.78 -19.22
C GLY A 62 1.61 -13.07 -18.71
N TRP A 63 1.52 -12.39 -17.59
CA TRP A 63 2.59 -11.58 -17.00
C TRP A 63 3.45 -12.33 -15.95
N SER A 64 3.25 -13.64 -15.76
CA SER A 64 3.98 -14.43 -14.77
C SER A 64 4.55 -15.73 -15.36
N CYS A 65 5.59 -16.25 -14.72
CA CYS A 65 6.21 -17.54 -15.06
C CYS A 65 6.59 -18.26 -13.76
N ASP A 66 6.07 -19.47 -13.57
CA ASP A 66 6.34 -20.32 -12.38
C ASP A 66 6.14 -19.56 -11.04
N GLY A 67 5.11 -18.73 -10.95
CA GLY A 67 4.81 -17.92 -9.76
C GLY A 67 5.69 -16.67 -9.58
N TRP A 68 6.45 -16.27 -10.61
CA TRP A 68 7.29 -15.07 -10.60
C TRP A 68 6.82 -14.03 -11.61
N GLY A 69 6.81 -12.77 -11.20
CA GLY A 69 6.64 -11.61 -12.05
C GLY A 69 7.95 -10.88 -12.29
N ALA A 70 8.06 -10.20 -13.42
CA ALA A 70 9.23 -9.44 -13.82
C ALA A 70 8.87 -8.03 -14.28
N GLN A 71 9.73 -7.07 -13.94
CA GLN A 71 9.67 -5.69 -14.45
C GLN A 71 11.09 -5.17 -14.68
N LEU A 72 11.25 -4.09 -15.45
CA LEU A 72 12.54 -3.44 -15.55
C LEU A 72 12.94 -2.85 -14.19
N LEU A 73 14.21 -3.03 -13.82
CA LEU A 73 14.75 -2.48 -12.58
C LEU A 73 14.76 -0.95 -12.64
N ILE A 74 14.11 -0.32 -11.66
CA ILE A 74 14.15 1.13 -11.50
C ILE A 74 15.50 1.53 -10.92
N GLN A 75 16.20 2.41 -11.63
CA GLN A 75 17.43 3.06 -11.14
C GLN A 75 17.03 4.29 -10.34
N GLY A 76 17.01 4.18 -9.03
CA GLY A 76 16.55 5.25 -8.14
C GLY A 76 16.87 4.93 -6.69
N ARG A 77 16.42 5.81 -5.82
CA ARG A 77 16.51 5.66 -4.37
C ARG A 77 15.14 5.82 -3.71
N ASP A 78 15.00 5.30 -2.54
CA ASP A 78 13.83 5.51 -1.70
C ASP A 78 13.74 6.99 -1.25
N THR A 79 12.52 7.44 -0.98
CA THR A 79 12.28 8.74 -0.36
C THR A 79 12.82 8.78 1.07
N GLN A 80 13.40 9.92 1.45
CA GLN A 80 13.89 10.16 2.80
C GLN A 80 12.79 10.77 3.70
N PRO A 81 12.92 10.74 5.03
CA PRO A 81 11.92 11.31 5.95
C PRO A 81 11.55 12.77 5.68
N GLY A 82 12.49 13.60 5.20
CA GLY A 82 12.24 15.00 4.83
C GLY A 82 11.60 15.21 3.46
N GLU A 83 11.24 14.14 2.74
CA GLU A 83 10.69 14.21 1.37
C GLU A 83 9.23 13.74 1.31
N LEU A 84 8.49 13.86 2.41
CA LEU A 84 7.08 13.42 2.49
C LEU A 84 6.18 14.15 1.47
N ASP A 85 6.47 15.42 1.17
CA ASP A 85 5.74 16.18 0.15
C ASP A 85 5.84 15.52 -1.23
N LYS A 86 7.02 14.98 -1.57
CA LYS A 86 7.21 14.25 -2.83
C LYS A 86 6.38 12.97 -2.91
N ILE A 87 6.16 12.32 -1.76
CA ILE A 87 5.29 11.15 -1.68
C ILE A 87 3.84 11.57 -1.92
N ARG A 88 3.38 12.66 -1.29
CA ARG A 88 2.05 13.19 -1.49
C ARG A 88 1.81 13.61 -2.95
N GLU A 89 2.74 14.37 -3.53
CA GLU A 89 2.68 14.77 -4.93
C GLU A 89 2.61 13.56 -5.89
N ALA A 90 3.44 12.53 -5.65
CA ALA A 90 3.42 11.31 -6.44
C ALA A 90 2.11 10.53 -6.26
N SER A 91 1.57 10.48 -5.04
CA SER A 91 0.29 9.87 -4.73
C SER A 91 -0.84 10.56 -5.49
N ASP A 92 -0.94 11.88 -5.39
CA ASP A 92 -2.00 12.66 -6.04
C ASP A 92 -1.93 12.51 -7.57
N ALA A 93 -0.71 12.57 -8.15
CA ALA A 93 -0.49 12.36 -9.57
C ALA A 93 -0.88 10.95 -10.02
N PHE A 94 -0.50 9.93 -9.26
CA PHE A 94 -0.85 8.54 -9.54
C PHE A 94 -2.36 8.32 -9.51
N HIS A 95 -3.03 8.77 -8.45
CA HIS A 95 -4.48 8.60 -8.29
C HIS A 95 -5.30 9.37 -9.34
N ALA A 96 -4.79 10.50 -9.82
CA ALA A 96 -5.39 11.19 -10.97
C ALA A 96 -5.34 10.35 -12.25
N CYS A 97 -4.24 9.59 -12.47
CA CYS A 97 -4.08 8.74 -13.65
C CYS A 97 -4.97 7.49 -13.64
N VAL A 98 -5.24 6.92 -12.45
CA VAL A 98 -6.01 5.67 -12.31
C VAL A 98 -7.48 5.91 -11.96
N ARG A 99 -7.93 7.17 -11.91
CA ARG A 99 -9.28 7.57 -11.47
C ARG A 99 -10.39 6.86 -12.21
N ASP A 100 -10.26 6.73 -13.52
CA ASP A 100 -11.32 6.23 -14.40
C ASP A 100 -11.21 4.71 -14.66
N LEU A 101 -10.27 4.03 -13.99
CA LEU A 101 -10.15 2.58 -14.10
C LEU A 101 -11.36 1.92 -13.42
N PRO A 102 -11.98 0.92 -14.07
CA PRO A 102 -13.06 0.17 -13.46
C PRO A 102 -12.55 -0.63 -12.26
N ARG A 103 -13.42 -0.89 -11.29
CA ARG A 103 -13.11 -1.77 -10.16
C ARG A 103 -12.73 -3.16 -10.66
N PRO A 104 -11.52 -3.66 -10.34
CA PRO A 104 -11.08 -4.99 -10.79
C PRO A 104 -11.86 -6.11 -10.10
N ALA A 105 -12.24 -7.14 -10.89
CA ALA A 105 -13.03 -8.27 -10.37
C ALA A 105 -12.27 -9.11 -9.32
N PHE A 106 -10.95 -9.22 -9.42
CA PHE A 106 -10.15 -10.01 -8.47
C PHE A 106 -10.27 -9.52 -7.01
N MET A 107 -10.71 -8.29 -6.78
CA MET A 107 -10.91 -7.74 -5.42
C MET A 107 -11.99 -8.47 -4.64
N ASP A 108 -12.93 -9.14 -5.31
CA ASP A 108 -14.00 -9.90 -4.66
C ASP A 108 -13.49 -11.21 -4.05
N ASP A 109 -12.41 -11.76 -4.62
CA ASP A 109 -11.84 -13.05 -4.24
C ASP A 109 -10.64 -12.93 -3.27
N ARG A 110 -10.26 -11.71 -2.87
CA ARG A 110 -9.12 -11.51 -1.97
C ARG A 110 -9.48 -11.91 -0.53
N ASP A 111 -8.65 -12.78 0.05
CA ASP A 111 -8.77 -13.30 1.42
C ASP A 111 -7.51 -13.08 2.28
N ASP A 112 -6.55 -12.32 1.76
CA ASP A 112 -5.32 -12.02 2.46
C ASP A 112 -5.55 -11.09 3.68
N PRO A 113 -4.61 -11.02 4.65
CA PRO A 113 -4.77 -10.17 5.84
C PRO A 113 -5.00 -8.69 5.54
N TRP A 114 -4.46 -8.17 4.43
CA TRP A 114 -4.62 -6.77 4.05
C TRP A 114 -6.02 -6.51 3.50
N ALA A 115 -6.60 -7.46 2.74
CA ALA A 115 -7.99 -7.43 2.33
C ALA A 115 -8.94 -7.50 3.53
N PHE A 116 -8.57 -8.27 4.57
CA PHE A 116 -9.30 -8.27 5.84
C PHE A 116 -9.30 -6.88 6.50
N GLY A 117 -8.13 -6.20 6.57
CA GLY A 117 -8.02 -4.85 7.11
C GLY A 117 -8.87 -3.83 6.35
N ASP A 118 -8.92 -3.95 5.02
CA ASP A 118 -9.80 -3.12 4.19
C ASP A 118 -11.28 -3.36 4.51
N ARG A 119 -11.73 -4.61 4.58
CA ARG A 119 -13.11 -4.94 4.96
C ARG A 119 -13.45 -4.51 6.39
N LEU A 120 -12.52 -4.62 7.32
CA LEU A 120 -12.69 -4.13 8.69
C LEU A 120 -12.93 -2.62 8.70
N ALA A 121 -12.21 -1.86 7.88
CA ALA A 121 -12.35 -0.41 7.80
C ALA A 121 -13.64 0.05 7.10
N TRP A 122 -14.21 -0.75 6.19
CA TRP A 122 -15.29 -0.29 5.31
C TRP A 122 -16.59 -1.09 5.39
N GLU A 123 -16.55 -2.35 5.76
CA GLU A 123 -17.69 -3.28 5.67
C GLU A 123 -18.23 -3.71 7.04
N GLY A 124 -17.57 -3.25 8.11
CA GLY A 124 -18.02 -3.52 9.49
C GLY A 124 -17.92 -4.99 9.90
N ILE A 125 -17.03 -5.76 9.28
CA ILE A 125 -16.79 -7.14 9.69
C ILE A 125 -16.26 -7.20 11.12
N GLU A 126 -16.40 -8.37 11.77
CA GLU A 126 -15.89 -8.55 13.12
C GLU A 126 -14.36 -8.57 13.12
N PRO A 127 -13.70 -7.85 14.06
CA PRO A 127 -12.24 -7.85 14.16
C PRO A 127 -11.72 -9.18 14.73
N GLU A 128 -10.53 -9.54 14.30
CA GLU A 128 -9.77 -10.68 14.83
C GLU A 128 -8.44 -10.18 15.36
N GLY A 129 -7.97 -10.72 16.51
CA GLY A 129 -6.68 -10.32 17.05
C GLY A 129 -6.54 -10.64 18.55
N ASP A 130 -5.42 -10.18 19.12
CA ASP A 130 -5.21 -10.20 20.56
C ASP A 130 -6.01 -9.09 21.27
N GLU A 131 -6.14 -9.21 22.59
CA GLU A 131 -6.96 -8.30 23.41
C GLU A 131 -6.54 -6.83 23.26
N VAL A 132 -5.24 -6.56 23.14
CA VAL A 132 -4.71 -5.19 23.06
C VAL A 132 -5.07 -4.57 21.71
N THR A 133 -4.87 -5.31 20.63
CA THR A 133 -5.23 -4.87 19.26
C THR A 133 -6.74 -4.66 19.14
N LEU A 134 -7.53 -5.62 19.64
CA LEU A 134 -8.99 -5.53 19.63
C LEU A 134 -9.51 -4.30 20.40
N ALA A 135 -8.93 -3.97 21.55
CA ALA A 135 -9.33 -2.79 22.32
C ALA A 135 -9.13 -1.49 21.53
N VAL A 136 -8.04 -1.36 20.78
CA VAL A 136 -7.79 -0.18 19.93
C VAL A 136 -8.74 -0.15 18.74
N ILE A 137 -8.96 -1.28 18.06
CA ILE A 137 -9.91 -1.38 16.95
C ILE A 137 -11.31 -0.95 17.41
N GLU A 138 -11.79 -1.43 18.56
CA GLU A 138 -13.11 -1.07 19.08
C GLU A 138 -13.25 0.43 19.42
N ARG A 139 -12.16 1.06 19.89
CA ARG A 139 -12.16 2.53 20.09
C ARG A 139 -12.37 3.26 18.75
N LEU A 140 -11.67 2.85 17.71
CA LEU A 140 -11.77 3.45 16.37
C LEU A 140 -13.15 3.20 15.74
N ARG A 141 -13.68 1.98 15.85
CA ARG A 141 -14.99 1.62 15.28
C ARG A 141 -16.13 2.51 15.78
N LYS A 142 -16.08 2.93 17.05
CA LYS A 142 -17.10 3.83 17.65
C LYS A 142 -17.12 5.22 17.00
N HIS A 143 -16.08 5.60 16.28
CA HIS A 143 -15.95 6.89 15.61
C HIS A 143 -16.16 6.79 14.09
N LEU A 144 -16.55 5.62 13.57
CA LEU A 144 -16.87 5.47 12.17
C LEU A 144 -18.13 6.24 11.80
N ALA A 145 -18.02 7.05 10.75
CA ALA A 145 -19.14 7.78 10.14
C ALA A 145 -19.08 7.61 8.61
N PRO A 146 -20.17 7.91 7.90
CA PRO A 146 -20.19 7.85 6.44
C PRO A 146 -19.09 8.71 5.81
N VAL A 147 -18.58 8.26 4.67
CA VAL A 147 -17.66 8.99 3.80
C VAL A 147 -18.39 9.31 2.52
N SER A 148 -18.33 10.56 2.08
CA SER A 148 -19.06 11.08 0.92
C SER A 148 -18.27 11.02 -0.38
N ALA A 149 -16.92 11.01 -0.29
CA ALA A 149 -16.04 10.99 -1.44
C ALA A 149 -16.22 9.70 -2.26
N PRO A 150 -16.32 9.79 -3.60
CA PRO A 150 -16.53 8.62 -4.44
C PRO A 150 -15.32 7.69 -4.43
N PRO A 151 -15.54 6.37 -4.52
CA PRO A 151 -14.46 5.41 -4.63
C PRO A 151 -13.87 5.41 -6.04
N GLN A 152 -12.58 5.12 -6.11
CA GLN A 152 -11.82 4.84 -7.32
C GLN A 152 -10.77 3.77 -7.03
N VAL A 153 -10.03 3.33 -8.02
CA VAL A 153 -8.84 2.50 -7.77
C VAL A 153 -7.77 3.34 -7.09
N ILE A 154 -7.18 2.80 -6.01
CA ILE A 154 -6.13 3.46 -5.24
C ILE A 154 -4.93 2.55 -4.99
N HIS A 155 -3.82 3.15 -4.58
CA HIS A 155 -2.65 2.46 -4.04
C HIS A 155 -2.77 2.34 -2.52
N GLY A 156 -2.92 1.14 -2.00
CA GLY A 156 -3.13 0.91 -0.57
C GLY A 156 -1.88 1.01 0.31
N ASP A 157 -0.69 1.30 -0.26
CA ASP A 157 0.58 1.33 0.47
C ASP A 157 1.61 2.27 -0.17
N ILE A 158 1.25 3.53 -0.36
CA ILE A 158 2.04 4.47 -1.16
C ILE A 158 3.34 4.94 -0.48
N LEU A 159 3.37 5.07 0.86
CA LEU A 159 4.49 5.69 1.57
C LEU A 159 5.85 5.05 1.30
N PRO A 160 6.03 3.71 1.37
CA PRO A 160 7.31 3.07 1.09
C PRO A 160 7.57 2.88 -0.42
N ASN A 161 6.60 3.20 -1.26
CA ASN A 161 6.56 2.77 -2.65
C ASN A 161 6.69 3.93 -3.66
N VAL A 162 7.41 4.98 -3.27
CA VAL A 162 7.79 6.08 -4.17
C VAL A 162 9.30 6.15 -4.28
N MET A 163 9.81 5.93 -5.48
CA MET A 163 11.25 6.03 -5.81
C MET A 163 11.55 7.33 -6.55
N LEU A 164 12.68 7.93 -6.20
CA LEU A 164 13.20 9.14 -6.84
C LEU A 164 14.42 8.80 -7.69
N THR A 165 14.44 9.32 -8.91
CA THR A 165 15.55 9.20 -9.86
C THR A 165 15.91 10.60 -10.35
N ASP A 166 17.18 10.98 -10.29
CA ASP A 166 17.64 12.31 -10.69
C ASP A 166 17.24 12.64 -12.13
N GLY A 167 16.68 13.83 -12.32
CA GLY A 167 16.20 14.28 -13.63
C GLY A 167 14.89 13.63 -14.12
N HIS A 168 14.23 12.82 -13.30
CA HIS A 168 12.96 12.19 -13.63
C HIS A 168 11.86 12.53 -12.62
N VAL A 169 10.62 12.42 -13.07
CA VAL A 169 9.45 12.43 -12.16
C VAL A 169 9.46 11.19 -11.27
N PRO A 170 8.81 11.24 -10.09
CA PRO A 170 8.74 10.11 -9.18
C PRO A 170 8.19 8.84 -9.85
N THR A 171 8.65 7.69 -9.40
CA THR A 171 8.16 6.38 -9.83
C THR A 171 7.40 5.74 -8.69
N VAL A 172 6.12 5.41 -8.89
CA VAL A 172 5.30 4.64 -7.96
C VAL A 172 5.46 3.15 -8.30
N ILE A 173 5.85 2.38 -7.28
CA ILE A 173 6.14 0.94 -7.41
C ILE A 173 5.21 0.11 -6.51
N ASP A 174 5.26 -1.20 -6.66
CA ASP A 174 4.63 -2.21 -5.77
C ASP A 174 3.19 -1.89 -5.37
N TRP A 175 2.33 -1.69 -6.35
CA TRP A 175 0.95 -1.27 -6.20
C TRP A 175 0.03 -2.40 -5.73
N PRO A 176 -0.47 -2.39 -4.47
CA PRO A 176 -1.62 -3.18 -4.04
C PRO A 176 -2.89 -2.39 -4.32
N PRO A 177 -3.71 -2.77 -5.32
CA PRO A 177 -4.90 -2.01 -5.68
C PRO A 177 -6.04 -2.23 -4.67
N TYR A 178 -6.75 -1.13 -4.34
CA TYR A 178 -8.03 -1.14 -3.63
C TYR A 178 -9.02 -0.22 -4.34
N PHE A 179 -10.31 -0.35 -4.04
CA PHE A 179 -11.36 0.50 -4.62
C PHE A 179 -12.03 1.32 -3.51
N ARG A 180 -11.42 2.48 -3.19
CA ARG A 180 -11.80 3.37 -2.07
C ARG A 180 -11.58 4.83 -2.49
N PRO A 181 -12.07 5.82 -1.72
CA PRO A 181 -11.75 7.23 -2.00
C PRO A 181 -10.25 7.49 -2.07
N ALA A 182 -9.81 8.30 -3.04
CA ALA A 182 -8.37 8.57 -3.28
C ALA A 182 -7.66 9.11 -2.05
N GLY A 183 -8.32 9.95 -1.25
CA GLY A 183 -7.76 10.49 0.00
C GLY A 183 -7.36 9.44 1.02
N LEU A 184 -7.88 8.20 0.93
CA LEU A 184 -7.47 7.12 1.83
C LEU A 184 -5.99 6.77 1.67
N ALA A 185 -5.45 6.77 0.46
CA ALA A 185 -4.03 6.49 0.22
C ALA A 185 -3.14 7.50 0.95
N ASN A 186 -3.49 8.79 0.90
CA ASN A 186 -2.78 9.85 1.63
C ASN A 186 -2.99 9.73 3.15
N ALA A 187 -4.17 9.32 3.61
CA ALA A 187 -4.43 9.10 5.03
C ALA A 187 -3.60 7.92 5.57
N ILE A 188 -3.49 6.81 4.83
CA ILE A 188 -2.60 5.69 5.16
C ILE A 188 -1.15 6.19 5.22
N ALA A 189 -0.68 6.91 4.20
CA ALA A 189 0.69 7.42 4.16
C ALA A 189 0.98 8.39 5.31
N ALA A 190 0.06 9.26 5.67
CA ALA A 190 0.22 10.21 6.78
C ALA A 190 0.28 9.48 8.14
N THR A 191 -0.64 8.53 8.39
CA THR A 191 -0.62 7.74 9.63
C THR A 191 0.64 6.88 9.74
N ASP A 192 1.09 6.26 8.65
CA ASP A 192 2.32 5.48 8.61
C ASP A 192 3.57 6.36 8.79
N ALA A 193 3.61 7.56 8.21
CA ALA A 193 4.73 8.48 8.39
C ALA A 193 4.88 8.90 9.85
N VAL A 194 3.78 9.21 10.55
CA VAL A 194 3.80 9.54 11.97
C VAL A 194 4.19 8.33 12.80
N THR A 195 3.60 7.15 12.50
CA THR A 195 3.83 5.93 13.30
C THR A 195 5.23 5.36 13.14
N PHE A 196 5.78 5.35 11.91
CA PHE A 196 6.98 4.57 11.58
C PHE A 196 8.16 5.38 11.09
N ARG A 197 7.96 6.63 10.62
CA ARG A 197 9.05 7.48 10.09
C ARG A 197 9.37 8.70 10.95
N GLY A 198 8.73 8.82 12.14
CA GLY A 198 8.98 9.91 13.09
C GLY A 198 8.47 11.28 12.61
N ALA A 199 7.51 11.30 11.68
CA ALA A 199 6.86 12.54 11.30
C ALA A 199 6.05 13.11 12.49
N PRO A 200 5.92 14.43 12.61
CA PRO A 200 5.15 15.05 13.69
C PRO A 200 3.65 14.82 13.50
N LEU A 201 2.89 14.81 14.60
CA LEU A 201 1.43 14.69 14.57
C LEU A 201 0.76 15.81 13.75
N SER A 202 1.38 16.97 13.61
CA SER A 202 0.90 18.07 12.76
C SER A 202 0.73 17.67 11.29
N LEU A 203 1.46 16.63 10.82
CA LEU A 203 1.33 16.11 9.46
C LEU A 203 -0.10 15.68 9.15
N LEU A 204 -0.83 15.14 10.14
CA LEU A 204 -2.22 14.72 9.98
C LEU A 204 -3.14 15.90 9.65
N GLU A 205 -2.79 17.12 10.08
CA GLU A 205 -3.50 18.36 9.74
C GLU A 205 -3.00 18.95 8.43
N GLU A 206 -1.69 19.01 8.26
CA GLU A 206 -1.03 19.55 7.07
C GLU A 206 -1.44 18.82 5.78
N TRP A 207 -1.74 17.52 5.88
CA TRP A 207 -2.18 16.70 4.75
C TRP A 207 -3.70 16.64 4.60
N SER A 208 -4.45 17.34 5.46
CA SER A 208 -5.90 17.35 5.40
C SER A 208 -6.41 17.68 4.00
N SER A 209 -7.35 16.88 3.52
CA SER A 209 -7.94 16.99 2.19
C SER A 209 -9.44 16.71 2.23
N GLY A 210 -10.24 17.78 2.26
CA GLY A 210 -11.70 17.72 2.25
C GLY A 210 -12.32 17.27 3.58
N ASP A 211 -13.66 17.25 3.59
CA ASP A 211 -14.49 17.06 4.80
C ASP A 211 -14.40 15.63 5.38
N ASP A 212 -14.11 14.65 4.54
CA ASP A 212 -13.99 13.24 4.94
C ASP A 212 -12.66 12.88 5.62
N TRP A 213 -11.71 13.82 5.71
CA TRP A 213 -10.32 13.52 6.10
C TRP A 213 -10.21 12.76 7.42
N ASN A 214 -10.93 13.20 8.47
CA ASN A 214 -10.89 12.52 9.76
C ASN A 214 -11.39 11.07 9.66
N GLN A 215 -12.42 10.83 8.85
CA GLN A 215 -12.94 9.49 8.60
C GLN A 215 -11.96 8.62 7.82
N LEU A 216 -11.21 9.20 6.90
CA LEU A 216 -10.15 8.49 6.16
C LEU A 216 -8.98 8.13 7.08
N LEU A 217 -8.61 8.99 8.03
CA LEU A 217 -7.60 8.68 9.06
C LEU A 217 -8.03 7.53 9.98
N VAL A 218 -9.28 7.53 10.46
CA VAL A 218 -9.85 6.43 11.26
C VAL A 218 -9.77 5.11 10.47
N ARG A 219 -10.18 5.13 9.20
CA ARG A 219 -10.16 3.95 8.34
C ARG A 219 -8.74 3.50 7.98
N ALA A 220 -7.80 4.42 7.81
CA ALA A 220 -6.38 4.09 7.59
C ALA A 220 -5.81 3.31 8.78
N LEU A 221 -6.13 3.70 10.01
CA LEU A 221 -5.71 2.97 11.20
C LEU A 221 -6.37 1.59 11.30
N LEU A 222 -7.67 1.48 11.02
CA LEU A 222 -8.37 0.18 11.00
C LEU A 222 -7.78 -0.75 9.92
N TYR A 223 -7.46 -0.20 8.75
CA TYR A 223 -6.80 -0.93 7.65
C TYR A 223 -5.45 -1.51 8.09
N ARG A 224 -4.64 -0.77 8.88
CA ARG A 224 -3.34 -1.26 9.38
C ARG A 224 -3.46 -2.19 10.60
N LEU A 225 -4.44 -1.98 11.46
CA LEU A 225 -4.64 -2.81 12.65
C LEU A 225 -5.28 -4.18 12.34
N GLY A 226 -6.11 -4.28 11.29
CA GLY A 226 -6.73 -5.55 10.89
C GLY A 226 -5.69 -6.65 10.62
N PRO A 227 -4.72 -6.45 9.70
CA PRO A 227 -3.62 -7.39 9.50
C PRO A 227 -2.80 -7.66 10.78
N THR A 228 -2.56 -6.63 11.59
CA THR A 228 -1.83 -6.76 12.86
C THR A 228 -2.50 -7.76 13.79
N GLY A 229 -3.82 -7.67 13.95
CA GLY A 229 -4.60 -8.62 14.73
C GLY A 229 -4.49 -10.06 14.22
N ILE A 230 -4.61 -10.27 12.90
CA ILE A 230 -4.47 -11.59 12.28
C ILE A 230 -3.08 -12.18 12.49
N PHE A 231 -2.01 -11.37 12.34
CA PHE A 231 -0.66 -11.83 12.57
C PHE A 231 -0.41 -12.16 14.06
N ALA A 232 -1.04 -11.44 14.99
CA ALA A 232 -0.97 -11.72 16.42
C ALA A 232 -1.47 -13.13 16.75
N ILE A 233 -2.69 -13.47 16.30
CA ILE A 233 -3.29 -14.79 16.60
C ILE A 233 -2.60 -15.94 15.86
N ARG A 234 -1.92 -15.67 14.75
CA ARG A 234 -1.14 -16.67 14.02
C ARG A 234 0.29 -16.86 14.57
N ASN A 235 0.63 -16.26 15.70
CA ASN A 235 1.93 -16.32 16.37
C ASN A 235 3.15 -15.99 15.49
N ARG A 236 2.97 -15.19 14.46
CA ARG A 236 4.05 -14.92 13.51
C ARG A 236 4.93 -13.75 13.88
N LEU A 237 4.50 -12.86 14.83
CA LEU A 237 5.22 -11.60 15.10
C LEU A 237 4.97 -11.04 16.52
N MET A 238 4.77 -11.83 17.57
CA MET A 238 4.31 -11.36 18.89
C MET A 238 5.08 -10.16 19.47
N GLY A 239 6.40 -10.12 19.40
CA GLY A 239 7.18 -9.00 19.94
C GLY A 239 7.04 -7.70 19.14
N SER A 240 6.89 -7.76 17.83
CA SER A 240 6.74 -6.58 16.95
C SER A 240 5.32 -6.01 16.97
N LEU A 241 4.32 -6.81 17.33
CA LEU A 241 2.91 -6.42 17.34
C LEU A 241 2.55 -5.54 18.53
N VAL A 242 3.02 -5.89 19.73
CA VAL A 242 2.89 -5.02 20.90
C VAL A 242 3.51 -3.66 20.63
N THR A 243 4.72 -3.64 20.08
CA THR A 243 5.40 -2.40 19.67
C THR A 243 4.62 -1.64 18.60
N HIS A 244 3.94 -2.34 17.67
CA HIS A 244 3.10 -1.66 16.68
C HIS A 244 1.94 -0.94 17.36
N VAL A 245 1.17 -1.62 18.20
CA VAL A 245 0.03 -1.01 18.89
C VAL A 245 0.47 0.15 19.77
N GLU A 246 1.59 0.03 20.49
CA GLU A 246 2.16 1.12 21.28
C GLU A 246 2.52 2.35 20.43
N ARG A 247 3.10 2.16 19.24
CA ARG A 247 3.43 3.25 18.32
C ARG A 247 2.20 3.92 17.71
N VAL A 248 1.15 3.16 17.45
CA VAL A 248 -0.10 3.65 16.90
C VAL A 248 -0.93 4.42 17.92
N ALA A 249 -0.82 4.10 19.22
CA ALA A 249 -1.66 4.67 20.28
C ALA A 249 -1.68 6.21 20.30
N PRO A 250 -0.55 6.94 20.23
CA PRO A 250 -0.57 8.41 20.17
C PRO A 250 -1.28 8.97 18.93
N VAL A 251 -1.19 8.26 17.80
CA VAL A 251 -1.86 8.65 16.55
C VAL A 251 -3.37 8.45 16.68
N VAL A 252 -3.80 7.34 17.30
CA VAL A 252 -5.22 7.07 17.62
C VAL A 252 -5.77 8.18 18.50
N ASP A 253 -5.08 8.50 19.60
CA ASP A 253 -5.53 9.53 20.52
C ASP A 253 -5.65 10.91 19.84
N ALA A 254 -4.69 11.28 19.00
CA ALA A 254 -4.73 12.53 18.26
C ALA A 254 -5.89 12.58 17.24
N ILE A 255 -6.19 11.47 16.58
CA ILE A 255 -7.29 11.39 15.60
C ILE A 255 -8.65 11.41 16.30
N LEU A 256 -8.80 10.69 17.40
CA LEU A 256 -10.07 10.62 18.14
C LEU A 256 -10.39 11.90 18.93
N ALA A 257 -9.41 12.79 19.12
CA ALA A 257 -9.61 14.11 19.74
C ALA A 257 -10.08 15.20 18.76
N ARG A 258 -10.19 14.89 17.47
CA ARG A 258 -10.62 15.82 16.40
C ARG A 258 -12.13 15.80 16.22
#